data_646276280336b11ebce87c343b931940
#
_entry.id   646276280336b11ebce87c343b931940
#
_cell.length_a   1.000
_cell.length_b   1.000
_cell.length_c   1.000
_cell.angle_alpha   90.00
_cell.angle_beta   90.00
_cell.angle_gamma   90.00
#
_symmetry.space_group_name_H-M   'P 1'
#
loop_
_entity.id
_entity.type
_entity.pdbx_description
1 polymer ?
#
loop_
_entity_poly.entity_id
_entity_poly.type
_entity_poly.pdbx_seq_one_letter_code
_entity_poly.pdbx_strand_id
1 'polypeptide(L)'
;MSHICHTGKREGQLIYLSGSGADEIISDYGFGGVKHFRHSTIGGKFPDDLSTVFPWKNFFDNTQRAYLMKEEHVSGSYGVEGRYPFLDTAVVQEFLWLAPELKNSNYKSVLHHYLTKHNYPFDAKQKVGFNCGFTPSTDGYSAKKSVYRTV
;
A
#
# COMPACT_ATOMS: atom_id res chain seq x y z
N MET A 1 12.78 -0.91 -6.52
CA MET A 1 12.18 0.17 -7.30
C MET A 1 13.12 0.68 -8.40
N SER A 2 14.31 1.15 -8.12
CA SER A 2 15.28 1.64 -9.15
C SER A 2 15.45 0.68 -10.34
N HIS A 3 15.65 -0.61 -10.09
CA HIS A 3 15.76 -1.61 -11.16
C HIS A 3 14.48 -1.70 -12.01
N ILE A 4 13.29 -1.60 -11.40
CA ILE A 4 12.01 -1.62 -12.13
C ILE A 4 11.92 -0.41 -13.06
N CYS A 5 12.19 0.80 -12.55
CA CYS A 5 12.14 2.01 -13.34
C CYS A 5 13.18 2.00 -14.48
N HIS A 6 14.40 1.52 -14.20
CA HIS A 6 15.44 1.37 -15.21
C HIS A 6 15.01 0.43 -16.34
N THR A 7 14.51 -0.76 -15.99
CA THR A 7 14.07 -1.76 -16.98
C THR A 7 12.87 -1.24 -17.76
N GLY A 8 11.85 -0.73 -17.08
CA GLY A 8 10.64 -0.17 -17.73
C GLY A 8 11.00 0.95 -18.71
N LYS A 9 11.91 1.87 -18.32
CA LYS A 9 12.37 2.94 -19.22
C LYS A 9 13.02 2.40 -20.48
N ARG A 10 13.84 1.36 -20.35
CA ARG A 10 14.46 0.72 -21.53
C ARG A 10 13.47 0.04 -22.46
N GLU A 11 12.34 -0.39 -21.91
CA GLU A 11 11.21 -0.99 -22.64
C GLU A 11 10.20 0.06 -23.15
N GLY A 12 10.51 1.35 -23.00
CA GLY A 12 9.66 2.46 -23.46
C GLY A 12 8.51 2.79 -22.53
N GLN A 13 8.47 2.23 -21.31
CA GLN A 13 7.45 2.56 -20.31
C GLN A 13 7.76 3.92 -19.68
N LEU A 14 6.78 4.82 -19.72
CA LEU A 14 6.90 6.18 -19.19
C LEU A 14 6.09 6.40 -17.92
N ILE A 15 5.25 5.44 -17.54
CA ILE A 15 4.37 5.52 -16.39
C ILE A 15 4.61 4.32 -15.48
N TYR A 16 4.69 4.59 -14.17
CA TYR A 16 4.74 3.61 -13.10
C TYR A 16 3.50 3.72 -12.23
N LEU A 17 2.73 2.64 -12.11
CA LEU A 17 1.60 2.57 -11.19
C LEU A 17 2.05 2.04 -9.84
N SER A 18 1.84 2.84 -8.79
CA SER A 18 2.22 2.50 -7.42
C SER A 18 1.03 2.06 -6.58
N GLY A 19 1.27 1.12 -5.67
CA GLY A 19 0.33 0.73 -4.61
C GLY A 19 0.37 1.65 -3.37
N SER A 20 1.17 2.71 -3.37
CA SER A 20 1.25 3.66 -2.26
C SER A 20 -0.10 4.34 -2.02
N GLY A 21 -0.43 4.55 -0.75
CA GLY A 21 -1.74 5.04 -0.30
C GLY A 21 -2.67 3.93 0.22
N ALA A 22 -2.55 2.70 -0.29
CA ALA A 22 -3.45 1.62 0.13
C ALA A 22 -3.29 1.26 1.62
N ASP A 23 -2.07 1.23 2.13
CA ASP A 23 -1.82 0.97 3.56
C ASP A 23 -2.14 2.20 4.42
N GLU A 24 -1.86 3.39 3.93
CA GLU A 24 -1.95 4.66 4.65
C GLU A 24 -3.40 5.17 4.73
N ILE A 25 -4.16 5.05 3.64
CA ILE A 25 -5.52 5.55 3.53
C ILE A 25 -6.55 4.46 3.90
N ILE A 26 -6.48 3.30 3.26
CA ILE A 26 -7.55 2.29 3.34
C ILE A 26 -7.49 1.43 4.62
N SER A 27 -6.42 1.52 5.41
CA SER A 27 -6.31 0.74 6.65
C SER A 27 -5.53 1.40 7.77
N ASP A 28 -4.81 2.49 7.50
CA ASP A 28 -3.84 3.08 8.45
C ASP A 28 -2.98 2.00 9.17
N TYR A 29 -2.57 0.97 8.44
CA TYR A 29 -1.79 -0.16 9.00
C TYR A 29 -2.47 -0.90 10.15
N GLY A 30 -3.79 -0.80 10.30
CA GLY A 30 -4.54 -1.46 11.36
C GLY A 30 -5.68 -2.33 10.86
N PHE A 31 -6.24 -3.13 11.77
CA PHE A 31 -7.42 -3.94 11.51
C PHE A 31 -8.23 -4.16 12.78
N GLY A 32 -9.48 -3.68 12.79
CA GLY A 32 -10.46 -3.98 13.82
C GLY A 32 -10.02 -3.68 15.26
N GLY A 33 -9.20 -2.66 15.48
CA GLY A 33 -8.62 -2.34 16.78
C GLY A 33 -7.26 -3.00 17.06
N VAL A 34 -6.79 -3.86 16.15
CA VAL A 34 -5.46 -4.46 16.22
C VAL A 34 -4.50 -3.67 15.33
N LYS A 35 -3.38 -3.27 15.87
CA LYS A 35 -2.27 -2.73 15.09
C LYS A 35 -1.53 -3.88 14.45
N HIS A 36 -1.81 -4.17 13.19
CA HIS A 36 -1.04 -5.18 12.44
C HIS A 36 0.41 -4.78 12.28
N PHE A 37 0.65 -3.46 12.21
CA PHE A 37 1.97 -2.88 12.10
C PHE A 37 2.10 -1.70 13.04
N ARG A 38 3.31 -1.50 13.57
CA ARG A 38 3.66 -0.39 14.47
C ARG A 38 3.41 1.02 13.90
N HIS A 39 3.11 1.10 12.59
CA HIS A 39 2.87 2.37 11.89
C HIS A 39 1.45 2.90 12.00
N SER A 40 0.47 2.13 12.51
CA SER A 40 -0.88 2.66 12.70
C SER A 40 -0.88 3.87 13.63
N THR A 41 -1.53 4.94 13.20
CA THR A 41 -1.62 6.22 13.93
C THR A 41 -2.97 6.45 14.61
N ILE A 42 -3.98 5.61 14.30
CA ILE A 42 -5.32 5.66 14.88
C ILE A 42 -5.64 4.47 15.79
N GLY A 43 -4.64 3.71 16.20
CA GLY A 43 -4.83 2.56 17.09
C GLY A 43 -5.32 1.27 16.40
N GLY A 44 -5.32 1.22 15.07
CA GLY A 44 -5.67 0.02 14.30
C GLY A 44 -7.15 -0.11 13.95
N LYS A 45 -7.97 0.91 14.27
CA LYS A 45 -9.41 0.91 14.01
C LYS A 45 -9.89 2.32 13.66
N PHE A 46 -10.70 2.43 12.61
CA PHE A 46 -11.41 3.67 12.29
C PHE A 46 -12.54 3.87 13.30
N PRO A 47 -12.66 5.06 13.93
CA PRO A 47 -13.75 5.35 14.87
C PRO A 47 -15.08 5.55 14.16
N ASP A 48 -16.18 5.50 14.92
CA ASP A 48 -17.52 5.78 14.41
C ASP A 48 -17.66 7.21 13.91
N ASP A 49 -17.08 8.15 14.64
CA ASP A 49 -16.92 9.54 14.18
C ASP A 49 -15.50 9.76 13.63
N LEU A 50 -15.40 9.72 12.33
CA LEU A 50 -14.11 9.89 11.63
C LEU A 50 -13.49 11.27 11.86
N SER A 51 -14.30 12.30 12.18
CA SER A 51 -13.81 13.66 12.42
C SER A 51 -12.86 13.74 13.62
N THR A 52 -12.94 12.77 14.55
CA THR A 52 -12.05 12.70 15.72
C THR A 52 -10.61 12.34 15.39
N VAL A 53 -10.38 11.76 14.22
CA VAL A 53 -9.04 11.35 13.78
C VAL A 53 -8.65 11.91 12.42
N PHE A 54 -9.61 12.39 11.63
CA PHE A 54 -9.36 12.91 10.28
C PHE A 54 -8.81 14.34 10.31
N PRO A 55 -7.78 14.64 9.54
CA PRO A 55 -6.93 13.69 8.81
C PRO A 55 -5.93 13.01 9.75
N TRP A 56 -5.91 11.68 9.75
CA TRP A 56 -4.92 10.96 10.57
C TRP A 56 -3.50 11.13 10.00
N LYS A 57 -2.50 10.86 10.84
CA LYS A 57 -1.12 11.23 10.53
C LYS A 57 -0.58 10.58 9.25
N ASN A 58 -0.96 9.33 8.96
CA ASN A 58 -0.55 8.66 7.73
C ASN A 58 -1.33 9.10 6.50
N PHE A 59 -2.40 9.88 6.64
CA PHE A 59 -3.25 10.30 5.52
C PHE A 59 -2.49 11.20 4.53
N PHE A 60 -1.66 12.09 5.01
CA PHE A 60 -0.93 13.06 4.16
C PHE A 60 0.53 13.27 4.57
N ASP A 61 0.98 12.71 5.72
CA ASP A 61 2.33 12.88 6.27
C ASP A 61 2.91 11.52 6.65
N ASN A 62 3.92 11.47 7.50
CA ASN A 62 4.57 10.29 8.04
C ASN A 62 4.98 9.29 6.95
N THR A 63 4.44 8.06 6.98
CA THR A 63 4.78 7.01 6.00
C THR A 63 4.32 7.34 4.59
N GLN A 64 3.14 7.95 4.43
CA GLN A 64 2.63 8.36 3.11
C GLN A 64 3.60 9.31 2.42
N ARG A 65 3.98 10.37 3.12
CA ARG A 65 4.93 11.36 2.60
C ARG A 65 6.29 10.75 2.28
N ALA A 66 6.82 9.92 3.19
CA ALA A 66 8.12 9.30 3.01
C ALA A 66 8.16 8.36 1.78
N TYR A 67 7.09 7.59 1.58
CA TYR A 67 7.00 6.68 0.44
C TYR A 67 6.82 7.42 -0.88
N LEU A 68 5.93 8.41 -0.93
CA LEU A 68 5.75 9.23 -2.13
C LEU A 68 7.05 9.95 -2.53
N MET A 69 7.70 10.61 -1.59
CA MET A 69 8.98 11.29 -1.87
C MET A 69 10.01 10.32 -2.44
N LYS A 70 10.17 9.15 -1.83
CA LYS A 70 11.08 8.12 -2.33
C LYS A 70 10.71 7.67 -3.76
N GLU A 71 9.44 7.42 -4.01
CA GLU A 71 8.97 6.92 -5.31
C GLU A 71 9.12 7.98 -6.39
N GLU A 72 8.73 9.22 -6.14
CA GLU A 72 8.90 10.35 -7.05
C GLU A 72 10.37 10.60 -7.40
N HIS A 73 11.24 10.62 -6.38
CA HIS A 73 12.67 10.82 -6.61
C HIS A 73 13.28 9.68 -7.45
N VAL A 74 12.91 8.43 -7.16
CA VAL A 74 13.47 7.29 -7.89
C VAL A 74 12.89 7.20 -9.30
N SER A 75 11.57 7.27 -9.48
CA SER A 75 10.97 7.19 -10.82
C SER A 75 11.37 8.37 -11.69
N GLY A 76 11.36 9.59 -11.13
CA GLY A 76 11.77 10.81 -11.81
C GLY A 76 13.22 10.78 -12.26
N SER A 77 14.15 10.19 -11.49
CA SER A 77 15.56 10.04 -11.89
C SER A 77 15.75 9.19 -13.16
N TYR A 78 14.77 8.35 -13.50
CA TYR A 78 14.72 7.58 -14.74
C TYR A 78 13.81 8.21 -15.81
N GLY A 79 13.20 9.37 -15.54
CA GLY A 79 12.22 9.99 -16.43
C GLY A 79 10.96 9.14 -16.61
N VAL A 80 10.53 8.46 -15.53
CA VAL A 80 9.30 7.68 -15.45
C VAL A 80 8.35 8.42 -14.50
N GLU A 81 7.11 8.62 -14.92
CA GLU A 81 6.11 9.31 -14.14
C GLU A 81 5.42 8.36 -13.15
N GLY A 82 5.39 8.73 -11.86
CA GLY A 82 4.62 8.02 -10.84
C GLY A 82 3.12 8.32 -10.93
N ARG A 83 2.28 7.30 -10.77
CA ARG A 83 0.83 7.42 -10.64
C ARG A 83 0.36 6.61 -9.45
N TYR A 84 -0.57 7.17 -8.68
CA TYR A 84 -0.99 6.66 -7.37
C TYR A 84 -2.51 6.47 -7.32
N PRO A 85 -3.07 5.39 -7.90
CA PRO A 85 -4.51 5.20 -8.00
C PRO A 85 -5.25 5.22 -6.66
N PHE A 86 -4.60 4.78 -5.56
CA PHE A 86 -5.20 4.81 -4.21
C PHE A 86 -5.23 6.21 -3.57
N LEU A 87 -4.59 7.18 -4.20
CA LEU A 87 -4.62 8.59 -3.80
C LEU A 87 -5.50 9.44 -4.71
N ASP A 88 -6.20 8.83 -5.68
CA ASP A 88 -7.20 9.52 -6.46
C ASP A 88 -8.29 10.08 -5.56
N THR A 89 -8.65 11.34 -5.76
CA THR A 89 -9.58 12.06 -4.88
C THR A 89 -10.94 11.36 -4.78
N ALA A 90 -11.45 10.80 -5.88
CA ALA A 90 -12.73 10.09 -5.88
C ALA A 90 -12.62 8.78 -5.10
N VAL A 91 -11.53 8.02 -5.28
CA VAL A 91 -11.29 6.77 -4.54
C VAL A 91 -11.19 7.03 -3.04
N VAL A 92 -10.44 8.06 -2.65
CA VAL A 92 -10.30 8.46 -1.25
C VAL A 92 -11.64 8.91 -0.67
N GLN A 93 -12.40 9.72 -1.39
CA GLN A 93 -13.68 10.23 -0.94
C GLN A 93 -14.70 9.11 -0.73
N GLU A 94 -14.80 8.18 -1.67
CA GLU A 94 -15.67 7.00 -1.53
C GLU A 94 -15.29 6.17 -0.30
N PHE A 95 -13.99 5.97 -0.06
CA PHE A 95 -13.54 5.29 1.15
C PHE A 95 -13.93 6.05 2.42
N LEU A 96 -13.77 7.37 2.45
CA LEU A 96 -14.11 8.18 3.62
C LEU A 96 -15.60 8.10 3.96
N TRP A 97 -16.48 7.95 2.99
CA TRP A 97 -17.93 7.81 3.18
C TRP A 97 -18.40 6.44 3.63
N LEU A 98 -17.56 5.41 3.55
CA LEU A 98 -17.97 4.09 4.05
C LEU A 98 -18.28 4.13 5.54
N ALA A 99 -19.24 3.30 5.96
CA ALA A 99 -19.53 3.08 7.37
C ALA A 99 -18.32 2.45 8.09
N PRO A 100 -18.09 2.78 9.37
CA PRO A 100 -16.93 2.29 10.12
C PRO A 100 -16.84 0.77 10.17
N GLU A 101 -17.97 0.07 10.25
CA GLU A 101 -18.03 -1.39 10.25
C GLU A 101 -17.45 -1.98 8.97
N LEU A 102 -17.71 -1.34 7.83
CA LEU A 102 -17.18 -1.77 6.54
C LEU A 102 -15.67 -1.48 6.45
N LYS A 103 -15.22 -0.31 6.92
CA LYS A 103 -13.79 0.03 6.98
C LYS A 103 -13.00 -0.97 7.82
N ASN A 104 -13.59 -1.41 8.94
CA ASN A 104 -12.96 -2.25 9.95
C ASN A 104 -13.21 -3.76 9.75
N SER A 105 -13.90 -4.18 8.69
CA SER A 105 -14.28 -5.59 8.48
C SER A 105 -13.08 -6.48 8.17
N ASN A 106 -12.08 -5.96 7.45
CA ASN A 106 -10.86 -6.66 7.08
C ASN A 106 -9.70 -5.67 6.92
N TYR A 107 -8.47 -6.19 6.92
CA TYR A 107 -7.32 -5.40 6.51
C TYR A 107 -7.50 -4.97 5.05
N LYS A 108 -7.44 -3.65 4.78
CA LYS A 108 -7.77 -3.10 3.46
C LYS A 108 -9.12 -3.61 2.94
N SER A 109 -10.16 -3.43 3.74
CA SER A 109 -11.48 -4.05 3.57
C SER A 109 -12.04 -3.94 2.15
N VAL A 110 -11.92 -2.80 1.50
CA VAL A 110 -12.39 -2.57 0.13
C VAL A 110 -11.67 -3.49 -0.86
N LEU A 111 -10.34 -3.58 -0.76
CA LEU A 111 -9.54 -4.46 -1.62
C LEU A 111 -9.83 -5.92 -1.32
N HIS A 112 -9.92 -6.29 -0.04
CA HIS A 112 -10.28 -7.64 0.37
C HIS A 112 -11.63 -8.07 -0.24
N HIS A 113 -12.65 -7.22 -0.13
CA HIS A 113 -13.97 -7.49 -0.69
C HIS A 113 -13.92 -7.63 -2.22
N TYR A 114 -13.25 -6.69 -2.89
CA TYR A 114 -13.13 -6.71 -4.35
C TYR A 114 -12.42 -7.97 -4.87
N LEU A 115 -11.28 -8.30 -4.31
CA LEU A 115 -10.50 -9.47 -4.70
C LEU A 115 -11.26 -10.77 -4.46
N THR A 116 -11.95 -10.88 -3.31
CA THR A 116 -12.82 -12.04 -3.01
C THR A 116 -13.97 -12.15 -3.99
N LYS A 117 -14.70 -11.04 -4.25
CA LYS A 117 -15.83 -11.02 -5.16
C LYS A 117 -15.48 -11.46 -6.60
N HIS A 118 -14.28 -11.14 -7.04
CA HIS A 118 -13.81 -11.42 -8.40
C HIS A 118 -12.89 -12.64 -8.49
N ASN A 119 -12.73 -13.39 -7.40
CA ASN A 119 -11.86 -14.57 -7.33
C ASN A 119 -10.40 -14.31 -7.72
N TYR A 120 -9.89 -13.10 -7.43
CA TYR A 120 -8.48 -12.82 -7.63
C TYR A 120 -7.63 -13.50 -6.55
N PRO A 121 -6.46 -14.06 -6.91
CA PRO A 121 -5.59 -14.72 -5.95
C PRO A 121 -4.95 -13.69 -5.01
N PHE A 122 -5.12 -13.88 -3.69
CA PHE A 122 -4.44 -13.12 -2.66
C PHE A 122 -4.40 -13.90 -1.34
N ASP A 123 -3.47 -13.58 -0.46
CA ASP A 123 -3.46 -14.16 0.89
C ASP A 123 -4.37 -13.34 1.81
N ALA A 124 -5.54 -13.88 2.12
CA ALA A 124 -6.52 -13.24 2.99
C ALA A 124 -6.13 -13.27 4.48
N LYS A 125 -5.17 -14.10 4.87
CA LYS A 125 -4.82 -14.35 6.28
C LYS A 125 -3.59 -13.56 6.73
N GLN A 126 -2.74 -13.17 5.81
CA GLN A 126 -1.44 -12.62 6.14
C GLN A 126 -1.06 -11.46 5.22
N LYS A 127 -0.63 -10.36 5.81
CA LYS A 127 0.08 -9.33 5.05
C LYS A 127 1.53 -9.74 4.85
N VAL A 128 1.96 -9.79 3.60
CA VAL A 128 3.36 -9.98 3.23
C VAL A 128 3.93 -8.65 2.74
N GLY A 129 4.99 -8.16 3.37
CA GLY A 129 5.68 -6.96 2.93
C GLY A 129 6.40 -7.20 1.60
N PHE A 130 6.47 -6.18 0.76
CA PHE A 130 7.09 -6.26 -0.57
C PHE A 130 8.54 -6.79 -0.55
N ASN A 131 9.27 -6.50 0.51
CA ASN A 131 10.67 -6.92 0.69
C ASN A 131 10.87 -8.22 1.50
N CYS A 132 9.82 -8.96 1.81
CA CYS A 132 9.90 -10.20 2.59
C CYS A 132 10.58 -11.37 1.87
N GLY A 133 11.25 -11.17 0.78
CA GLY A 133 12.06 -12.18 0.10
C GLY A 133 13.54 -11.85 0.04
N PHE A 134 13.94 -10.68 0.55
CA PHE A 134 15.32 -10.22 0.48
C PHE A 134 15.96 -10.28 1.87
N THR A 135 16.89 -11.19 2.05
CA THR A 135 17.84 -11.14 3.16
C THR A 135 19.16 -10.60 2.61
N PRO A 136 19.78 -9.61 3.26
CA PRO A 136 21.16 -9.26 2.94
C PRO A 136 22.02 -10.51 3.21
N SER A 137 22.65 -11.07 2.17
CA SER A 137 23.72 -12.03 2.36
C SER A 137 25.03 -11.28 2.46
N THR A 138 26.02 -11.88 3.11
CA THR A 138 27.39 -11.33 3.16
C THR A 138 28.00 -11.17 1.74
N ASP A 139 27.39 -11.79 0.73
CA ASP A 139 27.86 -11.84 -0.65
C ASP A 139 26.98 -11.02 -1.61
N GLY A 140 26.13 -10.11 -1.11
CA GLY A 140 25.15 -9.37 -1.89
C GLY A 140 23.72 -9.90 -1.75
N TYR A 141 22.77 -9.24 -2.34
CA TYR A 141 21.37 -9.62 -2.24
C TYR A 141 21.07 -10.96 -2.93
N SER A 142 20.92 -12.03 -2.17
CA SER A 142 20.33 -13.25 -2.70
C SER A 142 18.80 -13.22 -2.50
N ALA A 143 18.05 -13.34 -3.59
CA ALA A 143 16.62 -13.52 -3.52
C ALA A 143 16.34 -14.91 -2.91
N LYS A 144 15.73 -14.97 -1.72
CA LYS A 144 15.05 -16.21 -1.33
C LYS A 144 14.00 -16.49 -2.42
N LYS A 145 13.97 -17.73 -2.94
CA LYS A 145 12.95 -18.16 -3.91
C LYS A 145 11.60 -17.62 -3.47
N SER A 146 10.99 -16.76 -4.29
CA SER A 146 9.72 -16.17 -4.01
C SER A 146 8.69 -17.28 -3.82
N VAL A 147 7.90 -17.17 -2.78
CA VAL A 147 6.77 -18.08 -2.52
C VAL A 147 5.62 -17.85 -3.51
N TYR A 148 5.79 -16.93 -4.45
CA TYR A 148 4.87 -16.77 -5.56
C TYR A 148 5.04 -17.92 -6.53
N ARG A 149 4.23 -18.96 -6.35
CA ARG A 149 4.02 -19.94 -7.40
C ARG A 149 3.44 -19.21 -8.59
N THR A 150 4.17 -19.22 -9.67
CA THR A 150 3.62 -18.90 -10.99
C THR A 150 2.40 -19.81 -11.22
N VAL A 151 1.24 -19.21 -11.40
CA VAL A 151 0.03 -19.90 -11.87
C VAL A 151 0.19 -20.11 -13.36
#